data_9d265e5234efe8aa54c23c99534db36d
#
_entry.id   9d265e5234efe8aa54c23c99534db36d
#
_cell.length_a   1.000
_cell.length_b   1.000
_cell.length_c   1.000
_cell.angle_alpha   90.00
_cell.angle_beta   90.00
_cell.angle_gamma   90.00
#
_symmetry.space_group_name_H-M   'P 1'
#
loop_
_entity.id
_entity.type
_entity.pdbx_description
1 polymer ?
#
loop_
_entity_poly.entity_id
_entity_poly.type
_entity_poly.pdbx_seq_one_letter_code
_entity_poly.pdbx_strand_id
1 'polypeptide(L)'
;MCLIVFDWQPDAAQGPVLTLAANRDEFFRRTSAPLSWWSDAPHVLAGRDLEGGGTWLGVARDGRFAALTNYRAPFDIRAGAPTRGKLVSEFLTGKNMAPLDYLANVAEKAVFYNGFTLLAGDVKRGELAWYCNRPADAQPAPGAPALVAPGVHGLSNARLDTPWPKLVNKRSELGALLTRDGAAPLDALIEMMRDAREAADDALPHTGIPIERERALSAAFIETPEYGSRGTTALRVGRDVEGRLKFDVKERCDDDGSHRIVRPGTFERAFTFDADGGGAAAR
;
A
#
# COMPACT_ATOMS: atom_id res chain seq x y z
N MET A 1 5.98 -4.66 -8.22
CA MET A 1 5.88 -3.18 -8.09
C MET A 1 4.46 -2.87 -7.67
N CYS A 2 4.16 -1.73 -7.08
CA CYS A 2 2.81 -1.44 -6.58
C CYS A 2 2.48 0.04 -6.81
N LEU A 3 1.21 0.37 -6.84
CA LEU A 3 0.70 1.74 -6.89
C LEU A 3 -0.28 1.92 -5.72
N ILE A 4 -0.09 2.95 -4.93
CA ILE A 4 -0.96 3.31 -3.80
C ILE A 4 -1.32 4.77 -3.95
N VAL A 5 -2.60 5.10 -3.85
CA VAL A 5 -3.09 6.48 -3.70
C VAL A 5 -4.00 6.53 -2.48
N PHE A 6 -3.91 7.60 -1.72
CA PHE A 6 -4.68 7.73 -0.49
C PHE A 6 -4.97 9.19 -0.13
N ASP A 7 -6.04 9.40 0.60
CA ASP A 7 -6.36 10.63 1.30
C ASP A 7 -6.23 10.41 2.80
N TRP A 8 -5.49 11.27 3.47
CA TRP A 8 -5.20 11.23 4.90
C TRP A 8 -5.78 12.45 5.59
N GLN A 9 -6.77 12.25 6.48
CA GLN A 9 -7.49 13.31 7.19
C GLN A 9 -7.54 13.02 8.71
N PRO A 10 -6.40 13.04 9.42
CA PRO A 10 -6.32 12.63 10.84
C PRO A 10 -7.24 13.44 11.76
N ASP A 11 -7.44 14.72 11.43
CA ASP A 11 -8.22 15.66 12.23
C ASP A 11 -9.73 15.66 11.89
N ALA A 12 -10.18 14.80 10.98
CA ALA A 12 -11.59 14.69 10.65
C ALA A 12 -12.39 14.28 11.90
N ALA A 13 -13.28 15.17 12.35
CA ALA A 13 -14.15 14.92 13.50
C ALA A 13 -15.15 13.80 13.21
N GLN A 14 -15.59 13.69 11.96
CA GLN A 14 -16.50 12.67 11.43
C GLN A 14 -16.17 12.38 9.96
N GLY A 15 -16.55 11.20 9.48
CA GLY A 15 -16.32 10.79 8.10
C GLY A 15 -14.98 10.11 7.88
N PRO A 16 -14.50 10.08 6.63
CA PRO A 16 -13.25 9.39 6.30
C PRO A 16 -12.02 10.02 6.96
N VAL A 17 -11.27 9.22 7.69
CA VAL A 17 -9.94 9.54 8.24
C VAL A 17 -8.85 9.08 7.28
N LEU A 18 -9.06 7.94 6.64
CA LEU A 18 -8.19 7.38 5.61
C LEU A 18 -9.06 6.78 4.51
N THR A 19 -8.79 7.16 3.28
CA THR A 19 -9.29 6.49 2.07
C THR A 19 -8.10 6.08 1.23
N LEU A 20 -7.98 4.81 0.86
CA LEU A 20 -6.82 4.28 0.14
C LEU A 20 -7.27 3.32 -0.96
N ALA A 21 -6.62 3.40 -2.11
CA ALA A 21 -6.72 2.43 -3.19
C ALA A 21 -5.32 2.01 -3.65
N ALA A 22 -5.12 0.71 -3.87
CA ALA A 22 -3.80 0.18 -4.14
C ALA A 22 -3.83 -1.02 -5.08
N ASN A 23 -2.86 -1.11 -6.00
CA ASN A 23 -2.60 -2.26 -6.85
C ASN A 23 -1.34 -2.99 -6.40
N ARG A 24 -1.42 -4.32 -6.30
CA ARG A 24 -0.28 -5.20 -6.13
C ARG A 24 0.19 -5.71 -7.49
N ASP A 25 1.35 -5.26 -7.92
CA ASP A 25 1.96 -5.71 -9.17
C ASP A 25 3.10 -6.68 -8.85
N GLU A 26 3.02 -7.90 -9.39
CA GLU A 26 3.96 -8.97 -9.10
C GLU A 26 4.04 -10.00 -10.25
N PHE A 27 5.11 -10.77 -10.29
CA PHE A 27 5.21 -11.92 -11.17
C PHE A 27 4.12 -12.94 -10.89
N PHE A 28 3.48 -13.45 -11.95
CA PHE A 28 2.37 -14.38 -11.81
C PHE A 28 2.76 -15.73 -11.21
N ARG A 29 4.04 -16.11 -11.34
CA ARG A 29 4.58 -17.33 -10.71
C ARG A 29 4.72 -17.23 -9.18
N ARG A 30 4.76 -15.99 -8.61
CA ARG A 30 4.92 -15.79 -7.17
C ARG A 30 3.65 -16.18 -6.44
N THR A 31 3.74 -17.16 -5.55
CA THR A 31 2.58 -17.62 -4.78
C THR A 31 2.19 -16.63 -3.70
N SER A 32 0.89 -16.36 -3.58
CA SER A 32 0.34 -15.46 -2.56
C SER A 32 -1.05 -15.93 -2.14
N ALA A 33 -1.48 -15.57 -0.95
CA ALA A 33 -2.86 -15.75 -0.50
C ALA A 33 -3.61 -14.40 -0.53
N PRO A 34 -4.90 -14.41 -0.89
CA PRO A 34 -5.73 -13.22 -0.91
C PRO A 34 -6.00 -12.66 0.49
N LEU A 35 -6.61 -11.47 0.55
CA LEU A 35 -6.99 -10.78 1.78
C LEU A 35 -7.77 -11.69 2.72
N SER A 36 -7.27 -11.88 3.93
CA SER A 36 -7.92 -12.67 5.00
C SER A 36 -7.38 -12.30 6.38
N TRP A 37 -8.13 -12.63 7.43
CA TRP A 37 -7.57 -12.63 8.79
C TRP A 37 -6.51 -13.73 8.90
N TRP A 38 -5.35 -13.40 9.42
CA TRP A 38 -4.26 -14.37 9.54
C TRP A 38 -4.52 -15.35 10.69
N SER A 39 -4.32 -16.63 10.47
CA SER A 39 -4.50 -17.65 11.50
C SER A 39 -3.46 -17.57 12.61
N ASP A 40 -2.24 -17.15 12.30
CA ASP A 40 -1.12 -16.96 13.21
C ASP A 40 -1.05 -15.56 13.84
N ALA A 41 -1.87 -14.62 13.37
CA ALA A 41 -2.05 -13.28 13.92
C ALA A 41 -3.50 -12.80 13.70
N PRO A 42 -4.50 -13.29 14.48
CA PRO A 42 -5.93 -13.08 14.20
C PRO A 42 -6.42 -11.63 14.21
N HIS A 43 -5.59 -10.72 14.68
CA HIS A 43 -5.85 -9.27 14.65
C HIS A 43 -5.38 -8.59 13.37
N VAL A 44 -4.68 -9.30 12.47
CA VAL A 44 -4.16 -8.77 11.20
C VAL A 44 -5.01 -9.23 10.03
N LEU A 45 -5.48 -8.30 9.23
CA LEU A 45 -6.19 -8.50 7.97
C LEU A 45 -5.28 -8.07 6.82
N ALA A 46 -4.81 -9.02 6.03
CA ALA A 46 -3.90 -8.79 4.90
C ALA A 46 -3.91 -9.96 3.91
N GLY A 47 -3.50 -9.72 2.67
CA GLY A 47 -2.99 -10.78 1.80
C GLY A 47 -1.66 -11.31 2.33
N ARG A 48 -1.18 -12.44 1.82
CA ARG A 48 0.09 -13.01 2.26
C ARG A 48 0.96 -13.42 1.08
N ASP A 49 2.22 -13.03 1.13
CA ASP A 49 3.26 -13.53 0.25
C ASP A 49 3.73 -14.89 0.81
N LEU A 50 3.37 -15.97 0.12
CA LEU A 50 3.68 -17.33 0.62
C LEU A 50 5.15 -17.73 0.43
N GLU A 51 5.91 -17.01 -0.41
CA GLU A 51 7.35 -17.21 -0.58
C GLU A 51 8.16 -16.40 0.45
N GLY A 52 7.77 -15.12 0.65
CA GLY A 52 8.47 -14.21 1.58
C GLY A 52 7.95 -14.24 3.00
N GLY A 53 6.76 -14.81 3.25
CA GLY A 53 6.13 -14.95 4.56
C GLY A 53 5.52 -13.68 5.15
N GLY A 54 5.66 -12.51 4.48
CA GLY A 54 5.12 -11.22 4.90
C GLY A 54 3.94 -10.76 4.04
N THR A 55 3.66 -9.47 4.08
CA THR A 55 2.65 -8.82 3.24
C THR A 55 3.14 -7.49 2.69
N TRP A 56 2.43 -6.93 1.72
CA TRP A 56 2.75 -5.63 1.13
C TRP A 56 1.81 -4.52 1.59
N LEU A 57 0.60 -4.89 2.03
CA LEU A 57 -0.43 -4.01 2.58
C LEU A 57 -1.27 -4.81 3.57
N GLY A 58 -1.61 -4.20 4.70
CA GLY A 58 -2.50 -4.78 5.68
C GLY A 58 -2.94 -3.79 6.73
N VAL A 59 -3.95 -4.20 7.49
CA VAL A 59 -4.52 -3.46 8.61
C VAL A 59 -4.60 -4.36 9.84
N ALA A 60 -4.63 -3.76 11.03
CA ALA A 60 -4.82 -4.47 12.27
C ALA A 60 -6.02 -3.92 13.06
N ARG A 61 -6.66 -4.78 13.88
CA ARG A 61 -7.83 -4.41 14.71
C ARG A 61 -7.54 -3.27 15.68
N ASP A 62 -6.29 -3.09 16.06
CA ASP A 62 -5.88 -2.02 16.98
C ASP A 62 -5.79 -0.63 16.32
N GLY A 63 -6.05 -0.53 15.01
CA GLY A 63 -6.06 0.73 14.26
C GLY A 63 -4.80 0.98 13.44
N ARG A 64 -3.82 0.06 13.48
CA ARG A 64 -2.62 0.17 12.64
C ARG A 64 -2.87 -0.27 11.20
N PHE A 65 -2.18 0.37 10.28
CA PHE A 65 -2.07 -0.07 8.90
C PHE A 65 -0.65 0.16 8.38
N ALA A 66 -0.22 -0.63 7.41
CA ALA A 66 1.05 -0.42 6.75
C ALA A 66 0.99 -0.87 5.30
N ALA A 67 1.77 -0.21 4.45
CA ALA A 67 1.89 -0.54 3.04
C ALA A 67 3.29 -0.26 2.52
N LEU A 68 3.73 -1.03 1.52
CA LEU A 68 5.07 -0.95 0.98
C LEU A 68 5.06 -1.04 -0.54
N THR A 69 5.89 -0.21 -1.19
CA THR A 69 6.25 -0.39 -2.60
C THR A 69 7.74 -0.64 -2.74
N ASN A 70 8.10 -1.46 -3.71
CA ASN A 70 9.48 -1.60 -4.12
C ASN A 70 9.97 -0.29 -4.75
N TYR A 71 11.20 0.13 -4.48
CA TYR A 71 11.84 1.21 -5.23
C TYR A 71 12.38 0.67 -6.55
N ARG A 72 12.14 1.38 -7.66
CA ARG A 72 12.62 0.97 -8.99
C ARG A 72 14.07 1.37 -9.18
N ALA A 73 14.97 0.46 -8.85
CA ALA A 73 16.42 0.58 -9.08
C ALA A 73 16.94 -0.77 -9.59
N PRO A 74 16.78 -1.07 -10.89
CA PRO A 74 17.05 -2.40 -11.44
C PRO A 74 18.50 -2.83 -11.31
N PHE A 75 19.42 -1.88 -11.26
CA PHE A 75 20.87 -2.15 -11.14
C PHE A 75 21.36 -2.22 -9.68
N ASP A 76 20.48 -1.98 -8.70
CA ASP A 76 20.80 -2.02 -7.28
C ASP A 76 19.99 -3.12 -6.56
N ILE A 77 19.93 -4.29 -7.18
CA ILE A 77 19.27 -5.46 -6.61
C ILE A 77 20.34 -6.42 -6.08
N ARG A 78 20.29 -6.68 -4.77
CA ARG A 78 21.18 -7.64 -4.10
C ARG A 78 20.46 -8.97 -3.92
N ALA A 79 21.09 -10.05 -4.41
CA ALA A 79 20.66 -11.40 -4.11
C ALA A 79 20.80 -11.69 -2.61
N GLY A 80 19.84 -12.43 -2.05
CA GLY A 80 19.85 -12.78 -0.63
C GLY A 80 19.46 -11.66 0.35
N ALA A 81 19.09 -10.47 -0.14
CA ALA A 81 18.55 -9.43 0.72
C ALA A 81 17.23 -9.89 1.40
N PRO A 82 16.99 -9.47 2.66
CA PRO A 82 15.76 -9.81 3.36
C PRO A 82 14.51 -9.39 2.60
N THR A 83 13.41 -10.14 2.76
CA THR A 83 12.13 -9.79 2.17
C THR A 83 11.55 -8.53 2.81
N ARG A 84 11.21 -7.54 1.97
CA ARG A 84 10.63 -6.26 2.40
C ARG A 84 9.25 -6.40 3.02
N GLY A 85 8.48 -7.42 2.60
CA GLY A 85 7.14 -7.68 3.13
C GLY A 85 7.11 -7.96 4.64
N LYS A 86 8.22 -8.39 5.23
CA LYS A 86 8.36 -8.53 6.68
C LYS A 86 8.28 -7.19 7.41
N LEU A 87 8.75 -6.10 6.83
CA LEU A 87 8.64 -4.77 7.42
C LEU A 87 7.18 -4.34 7.63
N VAL A 88 6.28 -4.73 6.74
CA VAL A 88 4.84 -4.49 6.93
C VAL A 88 4.26 -5.41 8.00
N SER A 89 4.52 -6.72 7.89
CA SER A 89 3.96 -7.68 8.85
C SER A 89 4.50 -7.48 10.28
N GLU A 90 5.77 -7.15 10.46
CA GLU A 90 6.37 -6.87 11.76
C GLU A 90 5.74 -5.64 12.44
N PHE A 91 5.40 -4.60 11.68
CA PHE A 91 4.65 -3.47 12.24
C PHE A 91 3.26 -3.88 12.71
N LEU A 92 2.55 -4.69 11.92
CA LEU A 92 1.16 -5.07 12.21
C LEU A 92 1.06 -6.12 13.32
N THR A 93 2.00 -7.07 13.40
CA THR A 93 1.99 -8.17 14.39
C THR A 93 2.76 -7.86 15.67
N GLY A 94 3.69 -6.92 15.60
CA GLY A 94 4.59 -6.58 16.70
C GLY A 94 3.92 -5.73 17.78
N LYS A 95 4.73 -5.28 18.75
CA LYS A 95 4.29 -4.35 19.78
C LYS A 95 3.73 -3.07 19.15
N ASN A 96 2.70 -2.50 19.79
CA ASN A 96 2.12 -1.24 19.34
C ASN A 96 3.11 -0.08 19.59
N MET A 97 3.92 0.19 18.57
CA MET A 97 4.90 1.28 18.52
C MET A 97 4.34 2.41 17.66
N ALA A 98 4.66 3.66 17.98
CA ALA A 98 4.28 4.78 17.12
C ALA A 98 4.89 4.62 15.72
N PRO A 99 4.15 4.96 14.64
CA PRO A 99 4.61 4.80 13.26
C PRO A 99 5.99 5.40 12.98
N LEU A 100 6.24 6.63 13.43
CA LEU A 100 7.53 7.30 13.21
C LEU A 100 8.68 6.59 13.92
N ASP A 101 8.48 6.13 15.17
CA ASP A 101 9.47 5.38 15.94
C ASP A 101 9.77 4.02 15.29
N TYR A 102 8.73 3.33 14.79
CA TYR A 102 8.90 2.10 14.05
C TYR A 102 9.78 2.32 12.81
N LEU A 103 9.48 3.35 12.02
CA LEU A 103 10.26 3.66 10.82
C LEU A 103 11.68 4.09 11.14
N ALA A 104 11.94 4.75 12.28
CA ALA A 104 13.29 5.05 12.75
C ALA A 104 14.09 3.77 13.00
N ASN A 105 13.50 2.76 13.67
CA ASN A 105 14.14 1.46 13.85
C ASN A 105 14.35 0.70 12.54
N VAL A 106 13.45 0.87 11.55
CA VAL A 106 13.62 0.31 10.20
C VAL A 106 14.79 1.00 9.50
N ALA A 107 14.94 2.31 9.62
CA ALA A 107 15.99 3.08 8.97
C ALA A 107 17.39 2.62 9.39
N GLU A 108 17.60 2.24 10.65
CA GLU A 108 18.89 1.69 11.14
C GLU A 108 19.32 0.41 10.42
N LYS A 109 18.36 -0.38 9.93
CA LYS A 109 18.58 -1.68 9.25
C LYS A 109 18.35 -1.61 7.75
N ALA A 110 17.94 -0.45 7.24
CA ALA A 110 17.48 -0.29 5.86
C ALA A 110 18.56 -0.60 4.81
N VAL A 111 19.83 -0.48 5.17
CA VAL A 111 20.99 -0.82 4.32
C VAL A 111 21.00 -2.29 3.90
N PHE A 112 20.40 -3.19 4.65
CA PHE A 112 20.37 -4.62 4.33
C PHE A 112 19.28 -4.98 3.30
N TYR A 113 18.32 -4.11 3.07
CA TYR A 113 17.17 -4.36 2.18
C TYR A 113 17.41 -3.80 0.77
N ASN A 114 16.84 -4.48 -0.22
CA ASN A 114 16.63 -3.87 -1.53
C ASN A 114 15.73 -2.65 -1.44
N GLY A 115 15.75 -1.77 -2.45
CA GLY A 115 15.03 -0.51 -2.45
C GLY A 115 13.54 -0.64 -2.12
N PHE A 116 13.04 0.19 -1.20
CA PHE A 116 11.63 0.27 -0.81
C PHE A 116 11.24 1.67 -0.36
N THR A 117 9.92 1.91 -0.40
CA THR A 117 9.25 2.97 0.36
C THR A 117 8.14 2.36 1.18
N LEU A 118 8.15 2.62 2.48
CA LEU A 118 7.24 2.06 3.49
C LEU A 118 6.38 3.16 4.09
N LEU A 119 5.08 2.89 4.17
CA LEU A 119 4.10 3.64 4.96
C LEU A 119 3.77 2.86 6.22
N ALA A 120 3.73 3.52 7.35
CA ALA A 120 3.23 2.99 8.62
C ALA A 120 2.27 4.01 9.24
N GLY A 121 1.09 3.58 9.66
CA GLY A 121 0.07 4.45 10.21
C GLY A 121 -0.66 3.83 11.39
N ASP A 122 -1.12 4.70 12.30
CA ASP A 122 -2.02 4.39 13.40
C ASP A 122 -3.13 5.43 13.42
N VAL A 123 -4.33 5.04 12.98
CA VAL A 123 -5.47 5.97 12.86
C VAL A 123 -6.01 6.43 14.21
N LYS A 124 -5.75 5.68 15.30
CA LYS A 124 -6.12 6.10 16.65
C LYS A 124 -5.22 7.20 17.17
N ARG A 125 -3.93 7.14 16.82
CA ARG A 125 -2.95 8.19 17.15
C ARG A 125 -3.05 9.40 16.22
N GLY A 126 -3.77 9.27 15.08
CA GLY A 126 -3.75 10.28 14.03
C GLY A 126 -2.36 10.43 13.41
N GLU A 127 -1.58 9.35 13.34
CA GLU A 127 -0.20 9.38 12.88
C GLU A 127 -0.02 8.48 11.64
N LEU A 128 0.51 9.06 10.59
CA LEU A 128 0.96 8.39 9.38
C LEU A 128 2.36 8.87 9.06
N ALA A 129 3.29 7.93 8.91
CA ALA A 129 4.68 8.23 8.58
C ALA A 129 5.14 7.40 7.36
N TRP A 130 6.17 7.88 6.70
CA TRP A 130 6.79 7.20 5.57
C TRP A 130 8.31 7.22 5.65
N TYR A 131 8.93 6.23 5.00
CA TYR A 131 10.38 6.13 4.87
C TYR A 131 10.76 5.47 3.56
N CYS A 132 11.78 6.03 2.89
CA CYS A 132 12.39 5.45 1.70
C CYS A 132 13.88 5.18 1.96
N ASN A 133 14.33 3.94 1.75
CA ASN A 133 15.74 3.58 1.93
C ASN A 133 16.63 3.91 0.72
N ARG A 134 16.17 4.78 -0.17
CA ARG A 134 16.95 5.33 -1.27
C ARG A 134 17.03 6.85 -1.14
N PRO A 135 18.18 7.45 -1.49
CA PRO A 135 18.35 8.90 -1.44
C PRO A 135 17.35 9.60 -2.37
N ALA A 136 17.06 10.86 -2.07
CA ALA A 136 16.45 11.76 -3.04
C ALA A 136 17.50 12.14 -4.10
N ASP A 137 17.03 12.64 -5.24
CA ASP A 137 17.93 13.14 -6.28
C ASP A 137 18.91 14.16 -5.68
N ALA A 138 20.19 14.03 -6.07
CA ALA A 138 21.28 14.85 -5.59
C ALA A 138 21.62 14.76 -4.08
N GLN A 139 21.01 13.82 -3.33
CA GLN A 139 21.35 13.57 -1.93
C GLN A 139 22.29 12.37 -1.80
N PRO A 140 23.31 12.43 -0.92
CA PRO A 140 24.28 11.34 -0.77
C PRO A 140 23.73 10.14 0.01
N ALA A 141 22.65 10.31 0.78
CA ALA A 141 22.09 9.28 1.66
C ALA A 141 20.55 9.36 1.72
N PRO A 142 19.87 8.27 2.12
CA PRO A 142 18.44 8.33 2.43
C PRO A 142 18.15 9.40 3.49
N GLY A 143 16.97 10.07 3.35
CA GLY A 143 16.47 10.97 4.38
C GLY A 143 16.01 10.22 5.63
N ALA A 144 15.72 10.93 6.69
CA ALA A 144 15.04 10.38 7.87
C ALA A 144 13.57 10.03 7.56
N PRO A 145 12.94 9.12 8.34
CA PRO A 145 11.50 8.95 8.34
C PRO A 145 10.78 10.28 8.62
N ALA A 146 9.63 10.48 8.00
CA ALA A 146 8.88 11.72 8.11
C ALA A 146 7.37 11.45 8.24
N LEU A 147 6.66 12.34 8.91
CA LEU A 147 5.20 12.34 8.94
C LEU A 147 4.63 12.70 7.57
N VAL A 148 3.49 12.13 7.26
CA VAL A 148 2.68 12.50 6.08
C VAL A 148 1.73 13.62 6.49
N ALA A 149 1.72 14.71 5.74
CA ALA A 149 0.78 15.80 5.93
C ALA A 149 -0.66 15.35 5.59
N PRO A 150 -1.71 15.99 6.15
CA PRO A 150 -3.07 15.78 5.66
C PRO A 150 -3.22 16.09 4.17
N GLY A 151 -4.05 15.30 3.47
CA GLY A 151 -4.34 15.50 2.05
C GLY A 151 -4.20 14.25 1.19
N VAL A 152 -4.31 14.45 -0.13
CA VAL A 152 -4.23 13.38 -1.12
C VAL A 152 -2.78 13.16 -1.54
N HIS A 153 -2.31 11.95 -1.33
CA HIS A 153 -0.95 11.49 -1.58
C HIS A 153 -0.91 10.25 -2.45
N GLY A 154 0.30 9.90 -2.89
CA GLY A 154 0.49 8.66 -3.59
C GLY A 154 1.91 8.14 -3.56
N LEU A 155 2.01 6.83 -3.75
CA LEU A 155 3.25 6.08 -3.73
C LEU A 155 3.26 5.07 -4.86
N SER A 156 4.29 5.14 -5.69
CA SER A 156 4.57 4.11 -6.68
C SER A 156 5.95 3.48 -6.39
N ASN A 157 6.80 3.36 -7.37
CA ASN A 157 8.09 2.68 -7.23
C ASN A 157 9.26 3.66 -7.04
N ALA A 158 8.98 4.77 -6.39
CA ALA A 158 9.91 5.84 -6.03
C ALA A 158 9.59 6.36 -4.62
N ARG A 159 9.93 7.60 -4.32
CA ARG A 159 9.58 8.26 -3.06
C ARG A 159 8.11 8.67 -3.06
N LEU A 160 7.60 9.01 -1.87
CA LEU A 160 6.24 9.56 -1.72
C LEU A 160 6.07 10.78 -2.66
N ASP A 161 4.94 10.81 -3.35
CA ASP A 161 4.51 11.88 -4.27
C ASP A 161 5.43 12.14 -5.48
N THR A 162 6.35 11.23 -5.79
CA THR A 162 7.13 11.34 -7.04
C THR A 162 6.19 11.37 -8.25
N PRO A 163 6.23 12.42 -9.09
CA PRO A 163 5.18 12.72 -10.07
C PRO A 163 5.24 11.84 -11.32
N TRP A 164 5.21 10.53 -11.16
CA TRP A 164 5.06 9.62 -12.28
C TRP A 164 3.64 9.68 -12.87
N PRO A 165 3.45 9.54 -14.19
CA PRO A 165 2.17 9.76 -14.86
C PRO A 165 1.00 9.04 -14.19
N LYS A 166 1.14 7.72 -13.93
CA LYS A 166 0.10 6.94 -13.27
C LYS A 166 -0.26 7.46 -11.86
N LEU A 167 0.74 7.96 -11.12
CA LEU A 167 0.52 8.48 -9.79
C LEU A 167 -0.23 9.81 -9.83
N VAL A 168 0.21 10.73 -10.70
CA VAL A 168 -0.45 12.05 -10.89
C VAL A 168 -1.91 11.85 -11.29
N ASN A 169 -2.17 10.97 -12.26
CA ASN A 169 -3.52 10.70 -12.75
C ASN A 169 -4.40 10.12 -11.64
N LYS A 170 -3.94 9.09 -10.92
CA LYS A 170 -4.76 8.43 -9.90
C LYS A 170 -4.96 9.27 -8.64
N ARG A 171 -4.01 10.13 -8.28
CA ARG A 171 -4.21 11.14 -7.23
C ARG A 171 -5.32 12.14 -7.61
N SER A 172 -5.30 12.63 -8.85
CA SER A 172 -6.32 13.53 -9.37
C SER A 172 -7.71 12.88 -9.41
N GLU A 173 -7.79 11.63 -9.89
CA GLU A 173 -9.04 10.87 -9.93
C GLU A 173 -9.58 10.59 -8.53
N LEU A 174 -8.72 10.22 -7.56
CA LEU A 174 -9.12 10.05 -6.17
C LEU A 174 -9.69 11.35 -5.60
N GLY A 175 -8.99 12.48 -5.78
CA GLY A 175 -9.48 13.80 -5.35
C GLY A 175 -10.86 14.14 -5.94
N ALA A 176 -11.09 13.84 -7.21
CA ALA A 176 -12.36 14.06 -7.87
C ALA A 176 -13.49 13.16 -7.30
N LEU A 177 -13.18 11.90 -7.02
CA LEU A 177 -14.14 10.97 -6.38
C LEU A 177 -14.54 11.46 -4.98
N LEU A 178 -13.58 11.88 -4.18
CA LEU A 178 -13.83 12.38 -2.81
C LEU A 178 -14.64 13.67 -2.82
N THR A 179 -14.37 14.58 -3.76
CA THR A 179 -15.12 15.84 -3.90
C THR A 179 -16.57 15.59 -4.30
N ARG A 180 -16.81 14.61 -5.18
CA ARG A 180 -18.16 14.31 -5.68
C ARG A 180 -19.02 13.58 -4.64
N ASP A 181 -18.45 12.58 -3.97
CA ASP A 181 -19.20 11.59 -3.21
C ASP A 181 -18.98 11.69 -1.68
N GLY A 182 -18.11 12.58 -1.23
CA GLY A 182 -17.73 12.77 0.18
C GLY A 182 -16.97 11.57 0.79
N ALA A 183 -17.53 10.37 0.62
CA ALA A 183 -16.90 9.09 0.98
C ALA A 183 -17.00 8.16 -0.22
N ALA A 184 -15.95 8.08 -1.02
CA ALA A 184 -15.92 7.27 -2.24
C ALA A 184 -16.27 5.81 -1.96
N PRO A 185 -17.23 5.19 -2.71
CA PRO A 185 -17.52 3.76 -2.59
C PRO A 185 -16.28 2.91 -2.88
N LEU A 186 -16.09 1.80 -2.14
CA LEU A 186 -14.92 0.93 -2.34
C LEU A 186 -14.85 0.37 -3.78
N ASP A 187 -16.01 0.09 -4.39
CA ASP A 187 -16.06 -0.35 -5.78
C ASP A 187 -15.56 0.70 -6.76
N ALA A 188 -15.92 1.97 -6.55
CA ALA A 188 -15.40 3.07 -7.38
C ALA A 188 -13.87 3.23 -7.24
N LEU A 189 -13.33 3.02 -6.05
CA LEU A 189 -11.88 3.02 -5.82
C LEU A 189 -11.19 1.86 -6.53
N ILE A 190 -11.79 0.67 -6.52
CA ILE A 190 -11.27 -0.51 -7.24
C ILE A 190 -11.29 -0.26 -8.74
N GLU A 191 -12.42 0.22 -9.31
CA GLU A 191 -12.52 0.50 -10.74
C GLU A 191 -11.55 1.60 -11.20
N MET A 192 -11.38 2.65 -10.42
CA MET A 192 -10.40 3.71 -10.67
C MET A 192 -8.98 3.16 -10.88
N MET A 193 -8.60 2.15 -10.09
CA MET A 193 -7.26 1.56 -10.13
C MET A 193 -7.06 0.54 -11.27
N ARG A 194 -8.12 0.11 -11.96
CA ARG A 194 -8.07 -0.90 -13.04
C ARG A 194 -7.87 -0.30 -14.43
N ASP A 195 -7.20 0.83 -14.51
CA ASP A 195 -6.89 1.53 -15.75
C ASP A 195 -5.57 1.01 -16.36
N ALA A 196 -5.67 0.33 -17.48
CA ALA A 196 -4.55 -0.27 -18.20
C ALA A 196 -3.90 0.68 -19.24
N ARG A 197 -4.31 1.96 -19.30
CA ARG A 197 -3.73 2.93 -20.23
C ARG A 197 -2.27 3.22 -19.88
N GLU A 198 -1.42 3.11 -20.87
CA GLU A 198 0.01 3.46 -20.77
C GLU A 198 0.22 4.96 -20.98
N ALA A 199 1.27 5.51 -20.41
CA ALA A 199 1.66 6.90 -20.62
C ALA A 199 2.41 7.06 -21.96
N ALA A 200 2.40 8.28 -22.51
CA ALA A 200 3.20 8.64 -23.67
C ALA A 200 4.71 8.56 -23.33
N ASP A 201 5.53 8.24 -24.32
CA ASP A 201 6.96 7.96 -24.13
C ASP A 201 7.74 9.14 -23.51
N ASP A 202 7.38 10.36 -23.87
CA ASP A 202 7.98 11.61 -23.38
C ASP A 202 7.65 11.91 -21.89
N ALA A 203 6.61 11.26 -21.36
CA ALA A 203 6.22 11.37 -19.95
C ALA A 203 6.77 10.24 -19.08
N LEU A 204 7.43 9.22 -19.66
CA LEU A 204 7.92 8.08 -18.92
C LEU A 204 9.11 8.44 -18.01
N PRO A 205 9.21 7.82 -16.81
CA PRO A 205 10.40 7.96 -15.98
C PRO A 205 11.59 7.24 -16.63
N HIS A 206 12.77 7.85 -16.58
CA HIS A 206 14.01 7.25 -17.07
C HIS A 206 14.73 6.49 -15.96
N THR A 207 14.28 5.26 -15.66
CA THR A 207 14.82 4.45 -14.55
C THR A 207 15.90 3.47 -14.99
N GLY A 208 16.31 3.51 -16.28
CA GLY A 208 17.37 2.69 -16.85
C GLY A 208 16.92 1.31 -17.34
N ILE A 209 15.60 1.02 -17.36
CA ILE A 209 15.05 -0.18 -18.01
C ILE A 209 14.67 0.13 -19.47
N PRO A 210 14.52 -0.91 -20.34
CA PRO A 210 14.07 -0.71 -21.72
C PRO A 210 12.75 0.07 -21.81
N ILE A 211 12.60 0.90 -22.85
CA ILE A 211 11.45 1.81 -23.02
C ILE A 211 10.11 1.06 -23.07
N GLU A 212 10.08 -0.12 -23.71
CA GLU A 212 8.90 -0.97 -23.80
C GLU A 212 8.44 -1.41 -22.40
N ARG A 213 9.40 -1.65 -21.50
CA ARG A 213 9.12 -2.02 -20.12
C ARG A 213 8.70 -0.80 -19.29
N GLU A 214 9.32 0.36 -19.49
CA GLU A 214 8.86 1.62 -18.86
C GLU A 214 7.42 1.91 -19.25
N ARG A 215 7.06 1.73 -20.53
CA ARG A 215 5.71 1.94 -21.05
C ARG A 215 4.72 1.00 -20.39
N ALA A 216 4.94 -0.31 -20.43
CA ALA A 216 4.06 -1.29 -19.79
C ALA A 216 3.88 -1.04 -18.28
N LEU A 217 4.95 -0.62 -17.58
CA LEU A 217 4.91 -0.32 -16.15
C LEU A 217 4.33 1.07 -15.82
N SER A 218 4.01 1.89 -16.82
CA SER A 218 3.38 3.20 -16.64
C SER A 218 1.87 3.13 -16.44
N ALA A 219 1.23 2.01 -16.80
CA ALA A 219 -0.18 1.77 -16.53
C ALA A 219 -0.44 1.66 -15.02
N ALA A 220 -1.61 2.09 -14.57
CA ALA A 220 -2.06 1.88 -13.19
C ALA A 220 -2.38 0.40 -12.95
N PHE A 221 -3.02 -0.26 -13.93
CA PHE A 221 -3.25 -1.70 -13.96
C PHE A 221 -2.38 -2.33 -15.04
N ILE A 222 -1.40 -3.12 -14.64
CA ILE A 222 -0.38 -3.68 -15.53
C ILE A 222 -0.82 -5.04 -16.04
N GLU A 223 -0.78 -5.23 -17.37
CA GLU A 223 -1.14 -6.48 -18.06
C GLU A 223 -0.01 -6.90 -18.99
N THR A 224 0.91 -7.73 -18.50
CA THR A 224 1.95 -8.36 -19.35
C THR A 224 1.93 -9.88 -19.19
N PRO A 225 2.58 -10.67 -20.05
CA PRO A 225 2.45 -12.13 -20.01
C PRO A 225 2.89 -12.81 -18.71
N GLU A 226 3.90 -12.29 -18.03
CA GLU A 226 4.50 -12.94 -16.84
C GLU A 226 4.37 -12.10 -15.56
N TYR A 227 4.01 -10.82 -15.70
CA TYR A 227 4.00 -9.84 -14.64
C TYR A 227 2.78 -8.93 -14.79
N GLY A 228 2.16 -8.54 -13.70
CA GLY A 228 1.02 -7.61 -13.78
C GLY A 228 0.36 -7.35 -12.43
N SER A 229 -0.73 -6.57 -12.51
CA SER A 229 -1.57 -6.26 -11.36
C SER A 229 -2.40 -7.48 -10.98
N ARG A 230 -2.08 -8.08 -9.85
CA ARG A 230 -2.69 -9.32 -9.35
C ARG A 230 -3.89 -9.07 -8.44
N GLY A 231 -3.93 -7.93 -7.80
CA GLY A 231 -5.02 -7.54 -6.93
C GLY A 231 -5.09 -6.03 -6.76
N THR A 232 -6.32 -5.56 -6.57
CA THR A 232 -6.64 -4.18 -6.21
C THR A 232 -7.32 -4.18 -4.86
N THR A 233 -6.79 -3.42 -3.90
CA THR A 233 -7.36 -3.27 -2.56
C THR A 233 -7.87 -1.84 -2.38
N ALA A 234 -9.09 -1.70 -1.91
CA ALA A 234 -9.66 -0.44 -1.44
C ALA A 234 -9.87 -0.52 0.08
N LEU A 235 -9.47 0.52 0.79
CA LEU A 235 -9.59 0.67 2.24
C LEU A 235 -10.21 2.03 2.55
N ARG A 236 -11.19 2.05 3.44
CA ARG A 236 -11.68 3.26 4.07
C ARG A 236 -11.72 3.07 5.58
N VAL A 237 -11.19 4.05 6.31
CA VAL A 237 -11.36 4.15 7.75
C VAL A 237 -12.19 5.39 8.02
N GLY A 238 -13.38 5.21 8.57
CA GLY A 238 -14.28 6.30 8.93
C GLY A 238 -14.38 6.47 10.43
N ARG A 239 -14.62 7.71 10.87
CA ARG A 239 -14.92 8.06 12.26
C ARG A 239 -16.42 8.36 12.37
N ASP A 240 -17.10 7.69 13.29
CA ASP A 240 -18.52 7.97 13.57
C ASP A 240 -18.70 9.18 14.53
N VAL A 241 -19.96 9.50 14.83
CA VAL A 241 -20.33 10.61 15.72
C VAL A 241 -19.88 10.40 17.18
N GLU A 242 -19.62 9.17 17.58
CA GLU A 242 -19.12 8.81 18.91
C GLU A 242 -17.56 8.70 18.92
N GLY A 243 -16.90 8.99 17.79
CA GLY A 243 -15.45 8.93 17.65
C GLY A 243 -14.90 7.53 17.38
N ARG A 244 -15.75 6.51 17.21
CA ARG A 244 -15.33 5.15 16.92
C ARG A 244 -14.83 5.04 15.48
N LEU A 245 -13.80 4.24 15.29
CA LEU A 245 -13.17 4.03 13.98
C LEU A 245 -13.63 2.70 13.39
N LYS A 246 -14.19 2.78 12.19
CA LYS A 246 -14.66 1.66 11.41
C LYS A 246 -13.81 1.48 10.16
N PHE A 247 -13.36 0.26 9.94
CA PHE A 247 -12.62 -0.17 8.77
C PHE A 247 -13.54 -0.89 7.79
N ASP A 248 -13.56 -0.44 6.54
CA ASP A 248 -14.14 -1.13 5.40
C ASP A 248 -13.00 -1.46 4.43
N VAL A 249 -12.77 -2.74 4.15
CA VAL A 249 -11.69 -3.22 3.28
C VAL A 249 -12.28 -4.12 2.22
N LYS A 250 -11.95 -3.86 0.95
CA LYS A 250 -12.34 -4.72 -0.17
C LYS A 250 -11.14 -4.99 -1.06
N GLU A 251 -10.97 -6.24 -1.46
CA GLU A 251 -9.96 -6.67 -2.43
C GLU A 251 -10.66 -7.36 -3.61
N ARG A 252 -10.19 -7.04 -4.84
CA ARG A 252 -10.48 -7.83 -6.03
C ARG A 252 -9.16 -8.36 -6.58
N CYS A 253 -8.99 -9.69 -6.61
CA CYS A 253 -7.71 -10.33 -6.92
C CYS A 253 -7.83 -11.50 -7.90
N ASP A 254 -6.68 -12.01 -8.35
CA ASP A 254 -6.56 -13.10 -9.33
C ASP A 254 -6.65 -14.50 -8.71
N ASP A 255 -6.59 -14.64 -7.38
CA ASP A 255 -6.60 -15.93 -6.65
C ASP A 255 -7.82 -16.01 -5.72
N ASP A 256 -8.58 -17.10 -5.75
CA ASP A 256 -9.73 -17.34 -4.90
C ASP A 256 -9.37 -17.87 -3.49
N GLY A 257 -8.10 -18.12 -3.23
CA GLY A 257 -7.59 -18.73 -2.00
C GLY A 257 -7.46 -20.25 -2.04
N SER A 258 -7.97 -20.90 -3.08
CA SER A 258 -7.75 -22.32 -3.38
C SER A 258 -6.70 -22.53 -4.49
N HIS A 259 -5.99 -21.47 -4.85
CA HIS A 259 -5.04 -21.41 -5.97
C HIS A 259 -5.69 -21.54 -7.37
N ARG A 260 -6.98 -21.33 -7.48
CA ARG A 260 -7.63 -21.12 -8.76
C ARG A 260 -7.37 -19.68 -9.19
N ILE A 261 -6.63 -19.51 -10.29
CA ILE A 261 -6.19 -18.22 -10.81
C ILE A 261 -7.03 -17.79 -12.00
N VAL A 262 -7.54 -16.57 -11.99
CA VAL A 262 -8.25 -15.91 -13.10
C VAL A 262 -7.65 -14.54 -13.33
N ARG A 263 -7.24 -14.22 -14.57
CA ARG A 263 -6.66 -12.93 -14.95
C ARG A 263 -7.39 -12.27 -16.11
N PRO A 264 -7.63 -10.97 -16.03
CA PRO A 264 -7.46 -10.12 -14.84
C PRO A 264 -8.33 -10.59 -13.68
N GLY A 265 -7.91 -10.32 -12.44
CA GLY A 265 -8.57 -10.82 -11.22
C GLY A 265 -10.04 -10.39 -11.09
N THR A 266 -10.89 -11.33 -10.71
CA THR A 266 -12.34 -11.12 -10.53
C THR A 266 -12.85 -11.62 -9.17
N PHE A 267 -12.01 -12.27 -8.36
CA PHE A 267 -12.42 -12.75 -7.04
C PHE A 267 -12.44 -11.60 -6.04
N GLU A 268 -13.56 -11.46 -5.34
CA GLU A 268 -13.77 -10.39 -4.38
C GLU A 268 -13.84 -10.91 -2.95
N ARG A 269 -13.25 -10.12 -2.03
CA ARG A 269 -13.35 -10.29 -0.59
C ARG A 269 -13.61 -8.93 0.03
N ALA A 270 -14.51 -8.88 1.00
CA ALA A 270 -14.82 -7.66 1.73
C ALA A 270 -14.92 -7.94 3.23
N PHE A 271 -14.42 -7.02 4.00
CA PHE A 271 -14.40 -7.07 5.47
C PHE A 271 -14.78 -5.72 6.02
N THR A 272 -15.58 -5.74 7.09
CA THR A 272 -15.92 -4.55 7.85
C THR A 272 -15.72 -4.89 9.33
N PHE A 273 -15.04 -4.00 10.07
CA PHE A 273 -14.83 -4.16 11.51
C PHE A 273 -14.58 -2.82 12.19
N ASP A 274 -14.89 -2.76 13.46
CA ASP A 274 -14.54 -1.63 14.30
C ASP A 274 -13.11 -1.82 14.86
N ALA A 275 -12.36 -0.71 14.94
CA ALA A 275 -11.07 -0.77 15.62
C ALA A 275 -11.30 -1.05 17.12
N ASP A 276 -10.60 -2.06 17.66
CA ASP A 276 -10.71 -2.42 19.07
C ASP A 276 -10.50 -1.18 19.94
N GLY A 277 -11.47 -0.88 20.78
CA GLY A 277 -11.29 0.15 21.82
C GLY A 277 -10.09 -0.25 22.67
N GLY A 278 -9.11 0.64 22.84
CA GLY A 278 -7.98 0.43 23.74
C GLY A 278 -8.49 0.27 25.19
N GLY A 279 -8.93 -0.92 25.56
CA GLY A 279 -9.51 -1.24 26.84
C GLY A 279 -9.30 -2.70 27.17
N ALA A 280 -8.44 -2.95 28.14
CA ALA A 280 -8.28 -4.14 28.98
C ALA A 280 -7.88 -5.44 28.26
N ALA A 281 -6.63 -5.85 28.50
CA ALA A 281 -6.24 -7.24 28.44
C ALA A 281 -7.31 -8.08 29.14
N ALA A 282 -7.94 -8.99 28.39
CA ALA A 282 -8.68 -10.08 29.01
C ALA A 282 -7.72 -10.87 29.91
N ARG A 283 -8.08 -10.96 31.17
CA ARG A 283 -7.38 -11.78 32.18
C ARG A 283 -7.52 -13.25 31.85
#